data_6ad1455c6f17c357d812fa7a77dd1b61
#
_entry.id   6ad1455c6f17c357d812fa7a77dd1b61
#
_cell.length_a   1.000
_cell.length_b   1.000
_cell.length_c   1.000
_cell.angle_alpha   90.00
_cell.angle_beta   90.00
_cell.angle_gamma   90.00
#
_symmetry.space_group_name_H-M   'P 1'
#
loop_
_entity.id
_entity.type
_entity.pdbx_description
1 polymer ?
#
loop_
_entity_poly.entity_id
_entity_poly.type
_entity_poly.pdbx_seq_one_letter_code
_entity_poly.pdbx_strand_id
1 'polypeptide(L)'
;MKGGIHYKYMNVKFIAKSNYLLRKVLNSKDSLDILQDLIESILKIKIEKITLNPYLKQRKNELPTEENFGIADVRILTKENEEMNVGLQFIDGKYVETKLLLYYAQIHTNQLYYKHNKKIAKTTTINFLNQNYYDTFSYHKKIHIKTKKIENEDEEEIILNVIELEKFQPIFLHNLNKEEQWMTYFKGDNQEEVERVKRMNYKINKLDFLIEDYWKNEKME
;
A
#
# COMPACT_ATOMS: atom_id res chain seq x y z
N MET A 1 -36.54 3.68 -17.10
CA MET A 1 -36.16 3.47 -15.70
C MET A 1 -35.74 2.02 -15.49
N LYS A 2 -34.50 1.66 -15.85
CA LYS A 2 -33.85 0.35 -15.56
C LYS A 2 -32.34 0.55 -15.56
N GLY A 3 -31.78 1.28 -14.61
CA GLY A 3 -30.34 1.51 -14.51
C GLY A 3 -29.78 1.59 -13.08
N GLY A 4 -30.66 1.55 -12.08
CA GLY A 4 -30.26 1.86 -10.69
C GLY A 4 -29.86 0.68 -9.80
N ILE A 5 -30.00 -0.57 -10.24
CA ILE A 5 -29.85 -1.75 -9.36
C ILE A 5 -28.49 -2.46 -9.55
N HIS A 6 -27.80 -2.22 -10.64
CA HIS A 6 -26.56 -2.97 -10.95
C HIS A 6 -25.31 -2.46 -10.23
N TYR A 7 -25.34 -1.27 -9.63
CA TYR A 7 -24.19 -0.64 -8.98
C TYR A 7 -23.98 -1.05 -7.51
N LYS A 8 -24.99 -1.59 -6.86
CA LYS A 8 -24.92 -1.99 -5.45
C LYS A 8 -24.15 -3.30 -5.21
N TYR A 9 -23.78 -3.99 -6.28
CA TYR A 9 -23.11 -5.30 -6.26
C TYR A 9 -21.81 -5.37 -7.06
N MET A 10 -21.24 -4.25 -7.50
CA MET A 10 -19.85 -4.30 -7.94
C MET A 10 -19.00 -4.55 -6.69
N ASN A 11 -18.48 -5.77 -6.64
CA ASN A 11 -17.77 -6.35 -5.54
C ASN A 11 -16.76 -5.33 -4.98
N VAL A 12 -16.97 -4.86 -3.76
CA VAL A 12 -16.01 -4.03 -2.99
C VAL A 12 -14.61 -4.65 -3.08
N LYS A 13 -14.52 -5.96 -3.15
CA LYS A 13 -13.33 -6.77 -3.40
C LYS A 13 -12.55 -6.36 -4.66
N PHE A 14 -13.22 -6.01 -5.75
CA PHE A 14 -12.54 -5.62 -6.99
C PHE A 14 -12.05 -4.16 -6.94
N ILE A 15 -12.87 -3.28 -6.38
CA ILE A 15 -12.57 -1.83 -6.32
C ILE A 15 -11.43 -1.54 -5.33
N ALA A 16 -11.51 -2.14 -4.13
CA ALA A 16 -10.51 -1.94 -3.08
C ALA A 16 -9.13 -2.54 -3.42
N LYS A 17 -9.04 -3.42 -4.43
CA LYS A 17 -7.80 -4.07 -4.88
C LYS A 17 -7.25 -3.50 -6.20
N SER A 18 -7.89 -2.49 -6.75
CA SER A 18 -7.42 -1.86 -7.98
C SER A 18 -6.25 -0.92 -7.71
N ASN A 19 -5.03 -1.30 -8.11
CA ASN A 19 -3.87 -0.41 -8.06
C ASN A 19 -4.13 0.93 -8.75
N TYR A 20 -4.88 0.92 -9.84
CA TYR A 20 -5.22 2.13 -10.60
C TYR A 20 -6.07 3.09 -9.77
N LEU A 21 -7.20 2.62 -9.25
CA LEU A 21 -8.13 3.45 -8.45
C LEU A 21 -7.48 3.94 -7.16
N LEU A 22 -6.82 3.03 -6.43
CA LEU A 22 -6.11 3.40 -5.22
C LEU A 22 -5.02 4.43 -5.49
N ARG A 23 -4.30 4.30 -6.60
CA ARG A 23 -3.29 5.29 -7.01
C ARG A 23 -3.91 6.66 -7.26
N LYS A 24 -5.04 6.70 -7.95
CA LYS A 24 -5.75 7.97 -8.22
C LYS A 24 -6.19 8.66 -6.94
N VAL A 25 -6.73 7.89 -6.00
CA VAL A 25 -7.26 8.40 -4.73
C VAL A 25 -6.15 8.73 -3.74
N LEU A 26 -5.18 7.83 -3.53
CA LEU A 26 -4.19 7.96 -2.47
C LEU A 26 -3.03 8.91 -2.80
N ASN A 27 -2.80 9.24 -4.08
CA ASN A 27 -1.75 10.20 -4.46
C ASN A 27 -2.24 11.67 -4.43
N SER A 28 -3.12 11.99 -3.50
CA SER A 28 -3.55 13.35 -3.20
C SER A 28 -3.07 13.78 -1.80
N LYS A 29 -2.96 15.09 -1.58
CA LYS A 29 -2.62 15.62 -0.25
C LYS A 29 -3.70 15.30 0.78
N ASP A 30 -4.94 15.20 0.35
CA ASP A 30 -6.11 14.93 1.20
C ASP A 30 -6.16 13.48 1.69
N SER A 31 -5.31 12.59 1.13
CA SER A 31 -5.23 11.18 1.49
C SER A 31 -4.00 10.83 2.36
N LEU A 32 -3.16 11.80 2.71
CA LEU A 32 -1.95 11.54 3.49
C LEU A 32 -2.25 10.95 4.88
N ASP A 33 -3.34 11.35 5.49
CA ASP A 33 -3.80 10.83 6.78
C ASP A 33 -4.28 9.37 6.71
N ILE A 34 -4.80 8.96 5.54
CA ILE A 34 -5.17 7.56 5.25
C ILE A 34 -3.90 6.73 5.12
N LEU A 35 -2.94 7.20 4.31
CA LEU A 35 -1.65 6.53 4.12
C LEU A 35 -0.88 6.41 5.44
N GLN A 36 -0.91 7.45 6.27
CA GLN A 36 -0.27 7.42 7.57
C GLN A 36 -0.87 6.33 8.48
N ASP A 37 -2.20 6.26 8.62
CA ASP A 37 -2.85 5.25 9.46
C ASP A 37 -2.57 3.83 8.96
N LEU A 38 -2.60 3.61 7.65
CA LEU A 38 -2.29 2.33 7.03
C LEU A 38 -0.82 1.92 7.29
N ILE A 39 0.13 2.80 7.01
CA ILE A 39 1.57 2.53 7.16
C ILE A 39 1.93 2.30 8.63
N GLU A 40 1.46 3.16 9.55
CA GLU A 40 1.68 2.99 10.98
C GLU A 40 1.12 1.66 11.49
N SER A 41 -0.04 1.25 10.97
CA SER A 41 -0.69 0.00 11.39
C SER A 41 0.11 -1.24 11.00
N ILE A 42 0.76 -1.23 9.82
CA ILE A 42 1.51 -2.37 9.27
C ILE A 42 2.95 -2.39 9.76
N LEU A 43 3.64 -1.25 9.67
CA LEU A 43 5.06 -1.17 10.03
C LEU A 43 5.29 -1.08 11.54
N LYS A 44 4.25 -0.80 12.34
CA LYS A 44 4.31 -0.61 13.80
C LYS A 44 5.24 0.53 14.22
N ILE A 45 5.30 1.57 13.42
CA ILE A 45 6.06 2.80 13.67
C ILE A 45 5.11 3.96 13.97
N LYS A 46 5.67 5.09 14.44
CA LYS A 46 4.94 6.35 14.58
C LYS A 46 5.51 7.38 13.61
N ILE A 47 4.65 7.95 12.78
CA ILE A 47 5.01 8.93 11.77
C ILE A 47 4.78 10.33 12.32
N GLU A 48 5.82 11.17 12.26
CA GLU A 48 5.73 12.60 12.58
C GLU A 48 5.33 13.39 11.34
N LYS A 49 5.91 13.05 10.17
CA LYS A 49 5.63 13.74 8.92
C LYS A 49 5.55 12.74 7.77
N ILE A 50 4.56 12.93 6.91
CA ILE A 50 4.38 12.15 5.68
C ILE A 50 4.22 13.09 4.49
N THR A 51 4.84 12.75 3.37
CA THR A 51 4.74 13.50 2.10
C THR A 51 4.70 12.51 0.94
N LEU A 52 3.92 12.86 -0.09
CA LEU A 52 3.97 12.12 -1.36
C LEU A 52 5.33 12.31 -2.01
N ASN A 53 5.84 11.23 -2.58
CA ASN A 53 7.09 11.31 -3.33
C ASN A 53 6.86 12.08 -4.65
N PRO A 54 7.61 13.17 -4.92
CA PRO A 54 7.37 14.03 -6.08
C PRO A 54 7.58 13.30 -7.42
N TYR A 55 8.25 12.15 -7.41
CA TYR A 55 8.67 11.43 -8.62
C TYR A 55 7.52 10.75 -9.37
N LEU A 56 6.43 10.45 -8.69
CA LEU A 56 5.24 9.92 -9.34
C LEU A 56 4.61 10.90 -10.35
N LYS A 57 4.83 12.21 -10.16
CA LYS A 57 4.27 13.25 -11.04
C LYS A 57 5.02 13.38 -12.36
N GLN A 58 6.33 13.10 -12.40
CA GLN A 58 7.16 13.32 -13.60
C GLN A 58 7.09 12.18 -14.62
N ARG A 59 6.74 10.96 -14.17
CA ARG A 59 6.60 9.80 -15.07
C ARG A 59 5.30 9.74 -15.86
N LYS A 60 4.40 10.70 -15.72
CA LYS A 60 3.13 10.73 -16.50
C LYS A 60 3.35 10.70 -18.00
N ASN A 61 4.53 11.05 -18.50
CA ASN A 61 4.81 11.17 -19.93
C ASN A 61 5.68 10.03 -20.50
N GLU A 62 6.22 9.11 -19.69
CA GLU A 62 7.23 8.19 -20.20
C GLU A 62 6.80 6.72 -20.33
N LEU A 63 5.75 6.26 -19.69
CA LEU A 63 5.27 4.87 -19.84
C LEU A 63 3.75 4.76 -19.66
N PRO A 64 3.00 4.56 -20.73
CA PRO A 64 1.58 4.27 -20.67
C PRO A 64 1.34 2.75 -20.61
N THR A 65 1.73 2.07 -19.56
CA THR A 65 1.31 0.70 -19.33
C THR A 65 0.64 0.59 -17.98
N GLU A 66 -0.59 0.10 -17.99
CA GLU A 66 -1.46 -0.09 -16.82
C GLU A 66 -0.84 -1.00 -15.73
N GLU A 67 0.23 -1.70 -16.07
CA GLU A 67 0.95 -2.62 -15.17
C GLU A 67 1.98 -1.95 -14.26
N ASN A 68 2.24 -0.66 -14.41
CA ASN A 68 3.36 -0.03 -13.75
C ASN A 68 3.01 0.63 -12.42
N PHE A 69 3.42 -0.04 -11.36
CA PHE A 69 4.11 0.52 -10.21
C PHE A 69 3.26 1.14 -9.11
N GLY A 70 2.75 0.26 -8.24
CA GLY A 70 2.36 0.62 -6.90
C GLY A 70 1.11 1.49 -6.76
N ILE A 71 0.60 1.53 -5.56
CA ILE A 71 -0.55 2.33 -5.16
C ILE A 71 -0.08 3.73 -4.77
N ALA A 72 0.94 3.79 -3.91
CA ALA A 72 1.50 5.02 -3.38
C ALA A 72 2.99 4.86 -3.09
N ASP A 73 3.71 5.98 -3.20
CA ASP A 73 5.09 6.11 -2.82
C ASP A 73 5.22 7.38 -1.98
N VAL A 74 5.60 7.22 -0.71
CA VAL A 74 5.66 8.30 0.26
C VAL A 74 7.02 8.36 0.94
N ARG A 75 7.40 9.57 1.33
CA ARG A 75 8.51 9.81 2.23
C ARG A 75 7.96 10.15 3.61
N ILE A 76 8.48 9.48 4.61
CA ILE A 76 8.09 9.66 5.99
C ILE A 76 9.30 10.08 6.84
N LEU A 77 9.00 10.83 7.90
CA LEU A 77 9.88 11.04 9.05
C LEU A 77 9.20 10.41 10.26
N THR A 78 9.86 9.48 10.92
CA THR A 78 9.34 8.86 12.14
C THR A 78 9.55 9.78 13.35
N LYS A 79 8.86 9.49 14.45
CA LYS A 79 9.08 10.20 15.72
C LYS A 79 10.47 9.97 16.32
N GLU A 80 11.12 8.88 15.92
CA GLU A 80 12.51 8.56 16.24
C GLU A 80 13.52 9.27 15.33
N ASN A 81 13.05 10.21 14.48
CA ASN A 81 13.83 11.00 13.54
C ASN A 81 14.50 10.18 12.42
N GLU A 82 13.91 9.03 12.05
CA GLU A 82 14.35 8.21 10.91
C GLU A 82 13.61 8.62 9.64
N GLU A 83 14.35 8.96 8.57
CA GLU A 83 13.77 9.17 7.25
C GLU A 83 13.65 7.86 6.48
N MET A 84 12.47 7.59 5.92
CA MET A 84 12.20 6.40 5.12
C MET A 84 11.39 6.73 3.87
N ASN A 85 11.60 5.94 2.80
CA ASN A 85 10.66 5.84 1.69
C ASN A 85 9.83 4.56 1.84
N VAL A 86 8.53 4.69 1.67
CA VAL A 86 7.59 3.58 1.79
C VAL A 86 6.75 3.48 0.52
N GLY A 87 6.87 2.35 -0.16
CA GLY A 87 6.04 2.05 -1.32
C GLY A 87 4.95 1.04 -0.99
N LEU A 88 3.77 1.22 -1.60
CA LEU A 88 2.63 0.33 -1.45
C LEU A 88 2.19 -0.22 -2.82
N GLN A 89 1.92 -1.52 -2.90
CA GLN A 89 1.36 -2.15 -4.11
C GLN A 89 0.49 -3.36 -3.80
N PHE A 90 -0.45 -3.66 -4.71
CA PHE A 90 -1.06 -4.99 -4.83
C PHE A 90 -0.34 -5.79 -5.92
N ILE A 91 -0.14 -7.06 -5.65
CA ILE A 91 0.49 -8.01 -6.58
C ILE A 91 -0.46 -9.17 -6.83
N ASP A 92 -0.74 -9.42 -8.09
CA ASP A 92 -1.52 -10.56 -8.55
C ASP A 92 -0.70 -11.42 -9.52
N GLY A 93 -1.02 -12.73 -9.57
CA GLY A 93 -0.53 -13.64 -10.58
C GLY A 93 0.92 -14.10 -10.39
N LYS A 94 1.63 -14.25 -11.50
CA LYS A 94 2.98 -14.84 -11.55
C LYS A 94 4.08 -13.81 -11.26
N TYR A 95 5.29 -14.33 -11.01
CA TYR A 95 6.54 -13.56 -10.83
C TYR A 95 6.50 -12.62 -9.62
N VAL A 96 5.95 -13.10 -8.51
CA VAL A 96 5.79 -12.31 -7.27
C VAL A 96 7.12 -11.74 -6.80
N GLU A 97 8.16 -12.57 -6.64
CA GLU A 97 9.49 -12.13 -6.18
C GLU A 97 10.09 -11.07 -7.11
N THR A 98 9.97 -11.28 -8.42
CA THR A 98 10.46 -10.30 -9.41
C THR A 98 9.75 -8.96 -9.26
N LYS A 99 8.42 -8.97 -9.07
CA LYS A 99 7.63 -7.77 -8.86
C LYS A 99 7.98 -7.06 -7.55
N LEU A 100 8.20 -7.83 -6.48
CA LEU A 100 8.64 -7.32 -5.18
C LEU A 100 9.98 -6.56 -5.29
N LEU A 101 10.98 -7.22 -5.89
CA LEU A 101 12.33 -6.65 -6.04
C LEU A 101 12.36 -5.47 -7.01
N LEU A 102 11.64 -5.57 -8.13
CA LEU A 102 11.58 -4.51 -9.13
C LEU A 102 10.96 -3.23 -8.53
N TYR A 103 9.86 -3.37 -7.79
CA TYR A 103 9.20 -2.24 -7.16
C TYR A 103 10.06 -1.60 -6.08
N TYR A 104 10.71 -2.42 -5.23
CA TYR A 104 11.68 -1.91 -4.25
C TYR A 104 12.82 -1.14 -4.93
N ALA A 105 13.46 -1.74 -5.94
CA ALA A 105 14.58 -1.13 -6.66
C ALA A 105 14.17 0.20 -7.28
N GLN A 106 12.97 0.28 -7.84
CA GLN A 106 12.45 1.51 -8.42
C GLN A 106 12.30 2.62 -7.38
N ILE A 107 11.71 2.36 -6.22
CA ILE A 107 11.52 3.37 -5.17
C ILE A 107 12.88 3.79 -4.61
N HIS A 108 13.77 2.83 -4.39
CA HIS A 108 15.10 3.08 -3.86
C HIS A 108 15.95 3.94 -4.80
N THR A 109 16.01 3.57 -6.07
CA THR A 109 16.82 4.28 -7.08
C THR A 109 16.26 5.64 -7.46
N ASN A 110 14.95 5.85 -7.35
CA ASN A 110 14.35 7.16 -7.57
C ASN A 110 14.97 8.26 -6.68
N GLN A 111 15.51 7.90 -5.52
CA GLN A 111 16.17 8.85 -4.63
C GLN A 111 17.45 9.43 -5.25
N LEU A 112 18.16 8.67 -6.09
CA LEU A 112 19.41 9.08 -6.72
C LEU A 112 19.21 10.23 -7.72
N TYR A 113 18.06 10.28 -8.40
CA TYR A 113 17.78 11.32 -9.40
C TYR A 113 17.57 12.72 -8.78
N TYR A 114 17.29 12.81 -7.48
CA TYR A 114 16.85 14.06 -6.86
C TYR A 114 17.67 14.49 -5.66
N LYS A 115 18.56 13.64 -5.20
CA LYS A 115 19.47 13.95 -4.10
C LYS A 115 20.90 13.95 -4.59
N HIS A 116 21.29 15.00 -5.36
CA HIS A 116 22.69 15.26 -5.57
C HIS A 116 23.36 15.47 -4.20
N ASN A 117 24.22 14.52 -3.79
CA ASN A 117 25.04 14.57 -2.57
C ASN A 117 24.32 14.45 -1.21
N LYS A 118 23.11 13.91 -1.12
CA LYS A 118 22.45 13.62 0.17
C LYS A 118 22.41 12.11 0.46
N LYS A 119 22.48 11.76 1.76
CA LYS A 119 22.32 10.36 2.21
C LYS A 119 21.00 9.79 1.68
N ILE A 120 21.06 8.59 1.10
CA ILE A 120 19.89 7.83 0.66
C ILE A 120 19.12 7.38 1.92
N ALA A 121 17.82 7.65 1.96
CA ALA A 121 16.98 7.22 3.04
C ALA A 121 16.67 5.72 2.92
N LYS A 122 16.43 5.07 4.04
CA LYS A 122 15.96 3.68 4.08
C LYS A 122 14.70 3.50 3.24
N THR A 123 14.62 2.39 2.55
CA THR A 123 13.45 2.06 1.72
C THR A 123 12.80 0.79 2.24
N THR A 124 11.50 0.78 2.32
CA THR A 124 10.70 -0.42 2.58
C THR A 124 9.48 -0.45 1.67
N THR A 125 8.93 -1.64 1.43
CA THR A 125 7.69 -1.79 0.68
C THR A 125 6.65 -2.58 1.46
N ILE A 126 5.38 -2.26 1.23
CA ILE A 126 4.22 -2.98 1.71
C ILE A 126 3.52 -3.56 0.48
N ASN A 127 3.49 -4.88 0.40
CA ASN A 127 3.04 -5.60 -0.77
C ASN A 127 1.87 -6.51 -0.39
N PHE A 128 0.69 -6.22 -0.92
CA PHE A 128 -0.50 -7.03 -0.70
C PHE A 128 -0.62 -8.05 -1.82
N LEU A 129 -0.71 -9.33 -1.46
CA LEU A 129 -0.95 -10.43 -2.39
C LEU A 129 -2.38 -10.93 -2.27
N ASN A 130 -3.07 -11.00 -3.40
CA ASN A 130 -4.42 -11.56 -3.49
C ASN A 130 -4.42 -13.09 -3.66
N GLN A 131 -3.37 -13.76 -3.23
CA GLN A 131 -3.18 -15.20 -3.37
C GLN A 131 -2.31 -15.75 -2.24
N ASN A 132 -2.45 -17.04 -1.94
CA ASN A 132 -1.51 -17.77 -1.11
C ASN A 132 -0.25 -18.07 -1.93
N TYR A 133 0.90 -17.63 -1.46
CA TYR A 133 2.16 -17.74 -2.21
C TYR A 133 3.27 -18.47 -1.43
N TYR A 134 3.49 -18.06 -0.19
CA TYR A 134 4.51 -18.68 0.67
C TYR A 134 3.91 -19.84 1.48
N ASP A 135 4.68 -20.89 1.68
CA ASP A 135 4.28 -22.02 2.53
C ASP A 135 4.49 -21.67 4.02
N THR A 136 3.67 -20.78 4.54
CA THR A 136 3.66 -20.33 5.94
C THR A 136 2.24 -20.03 6.38
N PHE A 137 1.97 -20.19 7.68
CA PHE A 137 0.65 -19.85 8.25
C PHE A 137 0.44 -18.35 8.46
N SER A 138 1.52 -17.57 8.61
CA SER A 138 1.40 -16.13 8.83
C SER A 138 0.97 -15.41 7.56
N TYR A 139 -0.05 -14.57 7.66
CA TYR A 139 -0.48 -13.70 6.57
C TYR A 139 0.45 -12.52 6.32
N HIS A 140 1.20 -12.06 7.34
CA HIS A 140 2.17 -10.98 7.23
C HIS A 140 3.58 -11.52 7.43
N LYS A 141 4.44 -11.36 6.43
CA LYS A 141 5.84 -11.76 6.42
C LYS A 141 6.73 -10.56 6.13
N LYS A 142 7.85 -10.48 6.88
CA LYS A 142 8.96 -9.56 6.56
C LYS A 142 10.08 -10.36 5.92
N ILE A 143 10.45 -9.98 4.71
CA ILE A 143 11.60 -10.54 4.00
C ILE A 143 12.75 -9.56 4.19
N HIS A 144 13.86 -10.06 4.74
CA HIS A 144 15.08 -9.30 4.96
C HIS A 144 16.15 -9.81 3.99
N ILE A 145 16.67 -8.92 3.16
CA ILE A 145 17.81 -9.18 2.30
C ILE A 145 18.95 -8.32 2.81
N LYS A 146 20.00 -8.95 3.32
CA LYS A 146 21.18 -8.27 3.87
C LYS A 146 22.37 -8.50 2.97
N THR A 147 23.13 -7.46 2.72
CA THR A 147 24.44 -7.57 2.10
C THR A 147 25.49 -7.80 3.17
N LYS A 148 26.30 -8.84 3.02
CA LYS A 148 27.47 -9.05 3.90
C LYS A 148 28.59 -8.13 3.42
N LYS A 149 28.88 -7.07 4.19
CA LYS A 149 29.99 -6.18 3.90
C LYS A 149 31.30 -6.64 4.56
N ILE A 150 32.40 -6.25 3.95
CA ILE A 150 33.75 -6.42 4.49
C ILE A 150 34.06 -5.14 5.27
N GLU A 151 34.32 -5.26 6.56
CA GLU A 151 34.76 -4.26 7.56
C GLU A 151 34.41 -2.78 7.33
N ASN A 152 33.68 -2.20 8.30
CA ASN A 152 33.46 -0.75 8.52
C ASN A 152 32.48 0.03 7.63
N GLU A 153 31.61 -0.61 6.89
CA GLU A 153 30.52 0.10 6.21
C GLU A 153 29.16 -0.25 6.83
N ASP A 154 28.22 0.72 6.84
CA ASP A 154 26.84 0.48 7.28
C ASP A 154 26.20 -0.65 6.49
N GLU A 155 25.63 -1.64 7.17
CA GLU A 155 24.87 -2.73 6.52
C GLU A 155 23.65 -2.13 5.81
N GLU A 156 23.53 -2.38 4.51
CA GLU A 156 22.30 -2.09 3.80
C GLU A 156 21.33 -3.26 3.97
N GLU A 157 20.15 -2.98 4.48
CA GLU A 157 19.09 -3.94 4.64
C GLU A 157 17.89 -3.58 3.76
N ILE A 158 17.49 -4.53 2.90
CA ILE A 158 16.23 -4.45 2.14
C ILE A 158 15.15 -5.11 2.98
N ILE A 159 14.07 -4.36 3.25
CA ILE A 159 12.93 -4.88 4.00
C ILE A 159 11.69 -4.83 3.11
N LEU A 160 11.14 -6.01 2.80
CA LEU A 160 9.90 -6.16 2.07
C LEU A 160 8.84 -6.72 3.01
N ASN A 161 7.77 -5.96 3.24
CA ASN A 161 6.60 -6.47 3.95
C ASN A 161 5.65 -7.10 2.93
N VAL A 162 5.34 -8.37 3.11
CA VAL A 162 4.45 -9.14 2.22
C VAL A 162 3.25 -9.59 3.02
N ILE A 163 2.06 -9.26 2.55
CA ILE A 163 0.80 -9.52 3.21
C ILE A 163 -0.07 -10.34 2.26
N GLU A 164 -0.29 -11.61 2.61
CA GLU A 164 -1.11 -12.55 1.84
C GLU A 164 -2.55 -12.47 2.34
N LEU A 165 -3.39 -11.68 1.66
CA LEU A 165 -4.75 -11.38 2.10
C LEU A 165 -5.64 -12.63 2.22
N GLU A 166 -5.42 -13.65 1.38
CA GLU A 166 -6.19 -14.88 1.45
C GLU A 166 -5.93 -15.70 2.74
N LYS A 167 -4.74 -15.54 3.34
CA LYS A 167 -4.40 -16.18 4.62
C LYS A 167 -4.93 -15.42 5.82
N PHE A 168 -5.30 -14.15 5.66
CA PHE A 168 -5.80 -13.37 6.77
C PHE A 168 -7.17 -13.89 7.20
N GLN A 169 -7.26 -14.28 8.47
CA GLN A 169 -8.50 -14.67 9.12
C GLN A 169 -8.51 -14.03 10.51
N PRO A 170 -9.41 -13.07 10.76
CA PRO A 170 -9.51 -12.44 12.07
C PRO A 170 -10.00 -13.44 13.11
N ILE A 171 -9.29 -13.57 14.22
CA ILE A 171 -9.65 -14.49 15.32
C ILE A 171 -10.84 -13.94 16.11
N PHE A 172 -10.90 -12.63 16.30
CA PHE A 172 -11.96 -11.96 17.05
C PHE A 172 -12.51 -10.76 16.28
N LEU A 173 -13.65 -10.95 15.62
CA LEU A 173 -14.32 -9.89 14.84
C LEU A 173 -14.70 -8.65 15.67
N HIS A 174 -14.82 -8.78 16.99
CA HIS A 174 -15.23 -7.66 17.86
C HIS A 174 -14.07 -6.80 18.37
N ASN A 175 -12.83 -7.25 18.21
CA ASN A 175 -11.65 -6.56 18.74
C ASN A 175 -10.49 -6.56 17.74
N LEU A 176 -10.74 -6.07 16.52
CA LEU A 176 -9.73 -5.97 15.49
C LEU A 176 -8.77 -4.81 15.81
N ASN A 177 -7.46 -5.09 15.81
CA ASN A 177 -6.47 -4.02 15.80
C ASN A 177 -6.47 -3.29 14.45
N LYS A 178 -5.74 -2.17 14.35
CA LYS A 178 -5.76 -1.34 13.14
C LYS A 178 -5.28 -2.06 11.88
N GLU A 179 -4.26 -2.90 11.98
CA GLU A 179 -3.78 -3.71 10.85
C GLU A 179 -4.87 -4.68 10.39
N GLU A 180 -5.51 -5.40 11.32
CA GLU A 180 -6.60 -6.33 11.00
C GLU A 180 -7.81 -5.61 10.39
N GLN A 181 -8.13 -4.38 10.81
CA GLN A 181 -9.17 -3.57 10.20
C GLN A 181 -8.86 -3.28 8.73
N TRP A 182 -7.61 -2.89 8.41
CA TRP A 182 -7.16 -2.68 7.04
C TRP A 182 -7.17 -3.97 6.22
N MET A 183 -6.73 -5.10 6.81
CA MET A 183 -6.74 -6.40 6.13
C MET A 183 -8.16 -6.85 5.84
N THR A 184 -9.11 -6.67 6.78
CA THR A 184 -10.53 -6.97 6.57
C THR A 184 -11.10 -6.14 5.41
N TYR A 185 -10.79 -4.84 5.36
CA TYR A 185 -11.23 -3.96 4.28
C TYR A 185 -10.67 -4.40 2.92
N PHE A 186 -9.35 -4.60 2.83
CA PHE A 186 -8.72 -4.99 1.56
C PHE A 186 -9.08 -6.41 1.13
N LYS A 187 -9.25 -7.35 2.05
CA LYS A 187 -9.74 -8.70 1.72
C LYS A 187 -11.14 -8.64 1.12
N GLY A 188 -12.05 -7.93 1.75
CA GLY A 188 -13.38 -7.61 1.22
C GLY A 188 -14.29 -8.82 0.97
N ASP A 189 -14.05 -9.95 1.63
CA ASP A 189 -14.80 -11.20 1.39
C ASP A 189 -16.20 -11.15 1.98
N ASN A 190 -16.38 -10.39 3.06
CA ASN A 190 -17.64 -10.27 3.78
C ASN A 190 -18.05 -8.80 3.89
N GLN A 191 -19.16 -8.44 3.27
CA GLN A 191 -19.68 -7.07 3.24
C GLN A 191 -20.03 -6.55 4.64
N GLU A 192 -20.55 -7.38 5.54
CA GLU A 192 -20.90 -6.95 6.89
C GLU A 192 -19.64 -6.57 7.70
N GLU A 193 -18.58 -7.34 7.52
CA GLU A 193 -17.28 -7.06 8.14
C GLU A 193 -16.63 -5.78 7.58
N VAL A 194 -16.71 -5.58 6.26
CA VAL A 194 -16.26 -4.35 5.61
C VAL A 194 -17.01 -3.14 6.18
N GLU A 195 -18.33 -3.18 6.24
CA GLU A 195 -19.13 -2.10 6.81
C GLU A 195 -18.83 -1.88 8.31
N ARG A 196 -18.50 -2.94 9.03
CA ARG A 196 -18.08 -2.84 10.43
C ARG A 196 -16.76 -2.08 10.55
N VAL A 197 -15.71 -2.46 9.81
CA VAL A 197 -14.40 -1.79 9.92
C VAL A 197 -14.45 -0.36 9.42
N LYS A 198 -15.31 -0.02 8.47
CA LYS A 198 -15.59 1.36 8.06
C LYS A 198 -16.14 2.19 9.23
N ARG A 199 -17.02 1.62 10.07
CA ARG A 199 -17.51 2.28 11.29
C ARG A 199 -16.46 2.38 12.40
N MET A 200 -15.55 1.41 12.50
CA MET A 200 -14.49 1.36 13.50
C MET A 200 -13.33 2.31 13.17
N ASN A 201 -13.04 2.49 11.88
CA ASN A 201 -11.89 3.27 11.42
C ASN A 201 -12.33 4.32 10.38
N TYR A 202 -12.34 5.57 10.81
CA TYR A 202 -12.71 6.70 9.95
C TYR A 202 -11.82 6.81 8.70
N LYS A 203 -10.53 6.41 8.76
CA LYS A 203 -9.63 6.47 7.60
C LYS A 203 -10.02 5.46 6.52
N ILE A 204 -10.47 4.27 6.92
CA ILE A 204 -11.03 3.28 6.00
C ILE A 204 -12.32 3.80 5.38
N ASN A 205 -13.22 4.38 6.17
CA ASN A 205 -14.45 4.97 5.66
C ASN A 205 -14.19 6.13 4.68
N LYS A 206 -13.21 6.96 5.00
CA LYS A 206 -12.78 8.07 4.12
C LYS A 206 -12.22 7.54 2.80
N LEU A 207 -11.38 6.49 2.83
CA LEU A 207 -10.86 5.87 1.62
C LEU A 207 -11.97 5.32 0.74
N ASP A 208 -12.89 4.58 1.32
CA ASP A 208 -14.04 3.98 0.61
C ASP A 208 -14.88 5.06 -0.07
N PHE A 209 -15.19 6.14 0.64
CA PHE A 209 -15.91 7.30 0.10
C PHE A 209 -15.17 7.93 -1.08
N LEU A 210 -13.85 8.17 -0.97
CA LEU A 210 -13.06 8.77 -2.03
C LEU A 210 -12.98 7.87 -3.28
N ILE A 211 -12.92 6.55 -3.11
CA ILE A 211 -12.94 5.58 -4.22
C ILE A 211 -14.30 5.64 -4.92
N GLU A 212 -15.40 5.64 -4.17
CA GLU A 212 -16.75 5.74 -4.74
C GLU A 212 -16.96 7.05 -5.48
N ASP A 213 -16.54 8.17 -4.90
CA ASP A 213 -16.67 9.49 -5.50
C ASP A 213 -15.87 9.59 -6.81
N TYR A 214 -14.62 9.16 -6.79
CA TYR A 214 -13.77 9.11 -7.99
C TYR A 214 -14.42 8.25 -9.09
N TRP A 215 -14.92 7.07 -8.75
CA TRP A 215 -15.56 6.16 -9.70
C TRP A 215 -16.85 6.71 -10.31
N LYS A 216 -17.64 7.45 -9.53
CA LYS A 216 -18.86 8.10 -10.03
C LYS A 216 -18.53 9.22 -11.03
N ASN A 217 -17.50 10.01 -10.74
CA ASN A 217 -17.10 11.14 -11.57
C ASN A 217 -16.45 10.69 -12.90
N GLU A 218 -15.61 9.64 -12.88
CA GLU A 218 -14.95 9.11 -14.09
C GLU A 218 -15.93 8.47 -15.11
N LYS A 219 -17.13 8.06 -14.66
CA LYS A 219 -18.16 7.52 -15.54
C LYS A 219 -19.10 8.57 -16.15
N MET A 220 -18.99 9.81 -15.73
CA MET A 220 -19.79 10.91 -16.26
C MET A 220 -19.07 11.71 -17.36
N GLU A 221 -17.77 11.44 -17.59
CA GLU A 221 -16.98 11.89 -18.73
C GLU A 221 -16.92 10.80 -19.84
#